data_84782d7a697242e451579f4211b22fa4
#
_entry.id   84782d7a697242e451579f4211b22fa4
#
_cell.length_a   1.000
_cell.length_b   1.000
_cell.length_c   1.000
_cell.angle_alpha   90.00
_cell.angle_beta   90.00
_cell.angle_gamma   90.00
#
_symmetry.space_group_name_H-M   'P 1'
#
loop_
_entity.id
_entity.type
_entity.pdbx_description
1 polymer ?
#
loop_
_entity_poly.entity_id
_entity_poly.type
_entity_poly.pdbx_seq_one_letter_code
_entity_poly.pdbx_strand_id
1 'polypeptide(L)' 'GEAKGKEETQLEIAKNMLKENIDISVISRVTGLDIETIQKLKDKN' A
#
# COMPACT_ATOMS: atom_id res chain seq x y z
N GLY A 1 6.66 10.73 -14.48
CA GLY A 1 5.51 10.57 -15.28
C GLY A 1 4.26 10.19 -14.54
N GLU A 2 3.27 9.85 -15.30
CA GLU A 2 1.96 9.51 -14.78
C GLU A 2 2.00 8.30 -13.86
N ALA A 3 2.88 7.36 -14.15
CA ALA A 3 3.01 6.16 -13.34
C ALA A 3 3.44 6.48 -11.91
N LYS A 4 4.26 7.51 -11.74
CA LYS A 4 4.74 7.91 -10.43
C LYS A 4 3.64 8.46 -9.54
N GLY A 5 2.79 9.31 -10.10
CA GLY A 5 1.70 9.89 -9.34
C GLY A 5 0.71 8.85 -8.88
N LYS A 6 0.41 7.91 -9.77
CA LYS A 6 -0.51 6.83 -9.45
C LYS A 6 0.04 5.94 -8.36
N GLU A 7 1.33 5.64 -8.44
CA GLU A 7 2.00 4.79 -7.47
C GLU A 7 2.01 5.43 -6.09
N GLU A 8 2.31 6.72 -6.03
CA GLU A 8 2.33 7.43 -4.76
C GLU A 8 0.95 7.44 -4.10
N THR A 9 -0.09 7.65 -4.87
CA THR A 9 -1.45 7.64 -4.35
C THR A 9 -1.79 6.28 -3.76
N GLN A 10 -1.44 5.22 -4.48
CA GLN A 10 -1.71 3.86 -4.01
C GLN A 10 -0.92 3.53 -2.74
N LEU A 11 0.32 3.99 -2.67
CA LEU A 11 1.14 3.78 -1.49
C LEU A 11 0.54 4.48 -0.27
N GLU A 12 0.03 5.69 -0.48
CA GLU A 12 -0.61 6.43 0.59
C GLU A 12 -1.86 5.74 1.10
N ILE A 13 -2.68 5.23 0.18
CA ILE A 13 -3.87 4.48 0.54
C ILE A 13 -3.48 3.24 1.34
N ALA A 14 -2.46 2.52 0.87
CA ALA A 14 -1.99 1.33 1.58
C ALA A 14 -1.51 1.66 2.99
N LYS A 15 -0.80 2.76 3.14
CA LYS A 15 -0.34 3.19 4.46
C LYS A 15 -1.50 3.47 5.39
N ASN A 16 -2.52 4.15 4.88
CA ASN A 16 -3.70 4.45 5.68
C ASN A 16 -4.41 3.17 6.11
N MET A 17 -4.50 2.20 5.21
CA MET A 17 -5.11 0.92 5.53
C MET A 17 -4.31 0.17 6.59
N LEU A 18 -2.99 0.26 6.53
CA LEU A 18 -2.14 -0.35 7.55
C LEU A 18 -2.38 0.27 8.92
N LYS A 19 -2.62 1.57 8.97
CA LYS A 19 -2.93 2.25 10.21
C LYS A 19 -4.24 1.76 10.82
N GLU A 20 -5.15 1.35 9.96
CA GLU A 20 -6.45 0.82 10.39
C GLU A 20 -6.39 -0.67 10.71
N ASN A 21 -5.20 -1.25 10.69
CA ASN A 21 -4.99 -2.68 10.97
C ASN A 21 -5.69 -3.59 9.97
N ILE A 22 -5.78 -3.16 8.73
CA ILE A 22 -6.37 -3.97 7.68
C ILE A 22 -5.35 -4.99 7.21
N ASP A 23 -5.82 -6.20 6.90
CA ASP A 23 -4.97 -7.28 6.43
C ASP A 23 -4.20 -6.90 5.17
N ILE A 24 -2.93 -7.29 5.13
CA ILE A 24 -2.07 -7.03 3.97
C ILE A 24 -2.69 -7.63 2.71
N SER A 25 -3.30 -8.81 2.83
CA SER A 25 -3.95 -9.44 1.68
C SER A 25 -5.05 -8.56 1.10
N VAL A 26 -5.84 -7.95 1.97
CA VAL A 26 -6.92 -7.06 1.55
C VAL A 26 -6.34 -5.80 0.92
N ILE A 27 -5.31 -5.24 1.54
CA ILE A 27 -4.67 -4.04 1.03
C ILE A 27 -4.10 -4.29 -0.37
N SER A 28 -3.44 -5.43 -0.55
CA SER A 28 -2.89 -5.81 -1.84
C SER A 28 -3.99 -5.89 -2.90
N ARG A 29 -5.12 -6.43 -2.53
CA ARG A 29 -6.24 -6.59 -3.44
C ARG A 29 -6.84 -5.25 -3.84
N VAL A 30 -7.03 -4.38 -2.86
CA VAL A 30 -7.67 -3.08 -3.10
C VAL A 30 -6.76 -2.14 -3.87
N THR A 31 -5.48 -2.12 -3.51
CA THR A 31 -4.52 -1.20 -4.12
C THR A 31 -3.86 -1.76 -5.36
N GLY A 32 -3.86 -3.07 -5.52
CA GLY A 32 -3.15 -3.72 -6.62
C GLY A 32 -1.66 -3.80 -6.39
N LEU A 33 -1.20 -3.50 -5.18
CA LEU A 33 0.22 -3.59 -4.84
C LEU A 33 0.59 -4.99 -4.40
N ASP A 34 1.85 -5.34 -4.56
CA ASP A 34 2.37 -6.62 -4.11
C ASP A 34 2.42 -6.65 -2.58
N ILE A 35 2.21 -7.84 -2.02
CA ILE A 35 2.31 -8.02 -0.58
C ILE A 35 3.67 -7.57 -0.08
N GLU A 36 4.70 -7.88 -0.84
CA GLU A 36 6.07 -7.49 -0.50
C GLU A 36 6.21 -5.98 -0.37
N THR A 37 5.61 -5.24 -1.30
CA THR A 37 5.63 -3.79 -1.26
C THR A 37 4.93 -3.26 -0.02
N ILE A 38 3.78 -3.85 0.30
CA ILE A 38 3.00 -3.43 1.47
C ILE A 38 3.76 -3.72 2.76
N GLN A 39 4.44 -4.86 2.81
CA GLN A 39 5.23 -5.21 3.98
C GLN A 39 6.38 -4.23 4.20
N LYS A 40 6.98 -3.77 3.11
CA LYS A 40 8.03 -2.76 3.20
C LYS A 40 7.49 -1.46 3.78
N LEU A 41 6.28 -1.10 3.37
CA LEU A 41 5.63 0.09 3.92
C LEU A 41 5.37 -0.08 5.42
N LYS A 42 4.96 -1.26 5.81
CA LYS A 42 4.69 -1.57 7.21
C LYS A 42 5.96 -1.49 8.04
N ASP A 43 7.05 -2.02 7.51
CA ASP A 43 8.33 -2.01 8.21
C ASP A 43 8.86 -0.59 8.41
N LYS A 44 8.62 0.28 7.45
CA LYS A 44 9.08 1.66 7.53
C LYS A 44 8.24 2.51 8.47
N ASN A 45 7.08 2.05 8.76
CA ASN A 45 6.24 2.72 9.74
C ASN A 45 6.59 2.23 11.13
#